data_1346d322af64b5a2a16b9e69696c46ce
#
_entry.id   1346d322af64b5a2a16b9e69696c46ce
#
_cell.length_a   1.000
_cell.length_b   1.000
_cell.length_c   1.000
_cell.angle_alpha   90.00
_cell.angle_beta   90.00
_cell.angle_gamma   90.00
#
_symmetry.space_group_name_H-M   'P 1'
#
loop_
_entity.id
_entity.type
_entity.pdbx_description
1 polymer ?
#
loop_
_entity_poly.entity_id
_entity_poly.type
_entity_poly.pdbx_seq_one_letter_code
_entity_poly.pdbx_strand_id
1 'polypeptide(L)'
;MKKLNPCVTGSTKVWTVEGAKSFKDLADANEDVDVYCLDGDGNIKVSKMFHPRVSGYNIELVKIALDNGTVLKATTNHMFLTSEGYVSAEDLFEGDSIITLKDNVSLPETIDEKDKPFTEYTGTKKGTVIKKCEVSGEEFECVWDEREVCTKEGYEADLYNTKLEKVCTSSDIYEYMTVKDVEFLDERENVYNGTVAVYHNYFTVDENTNTIVNQLNCGE
;
A
#
# COMPACT_ATOMS: atom_id res chain seq x y z
N MET A 1 -23.32 3.80 4.96
CA MET A 1 -22.41 3.90 3.79
C MET A 1 -21.24 2.99 4.07
N LYS A 2 -20.93 2.01 3.20
CA LYS A 2 -19.66 1.29 3.30
C LYS A 2 -18.53 2.32 3.08
N LYS A 3 -17.61 2.46 4.03
CA LYS A 3 -16.40 3.23 3.80
C LYS A 3 -15.67 2.55 2.63
N LEU A 4 -15.34 3.31 1.61
CA LEU A 4 -14.49 2.83 0.53
C LEU A 4 -13.07 2.62 1.10
N ASN A 5 -12.44 1.52 0.75
CA ASN A 5 -11.03 1.32 1.10
C ASN A 5 -10.16 2.37 0.42
N PRO A 6 -9.05 2.81 1.02
CA PRO A 6 -8.06 3.65 0.36
C PRO A 6 -7.62 3.01 -0.96
N CYS A 7 -7.73 3.74 -2.05
CA CYS A 7 -7.47 3.23 -3.40
C CYS A 7 -6.75 4.26 -4.26
N VAL A 8 -6.09 3.77 -5.30
CA VAL A 8 -5.41 4.59 -6.31
C VAL A 8 -5.99 4.34 -7.70
N THR A 9 -5.63 5.15 -8.68
CA THR A 9 -6.08 4.98 -10.06
C THR A 9 -5.42 3.77 -10.73
N GLY A 10 -6.02 3.26 -11.79
CA GLY A 10 -5.46 2.13 -12.54
C GLY A 10 -4.13 2.44 -13.24
N SER A 11 -3.86 3.70 -13.54
CA SER A 11 -2.59 4.16 -14.12
C SER A 11 -1.45 4.25 -13.13
N THR A 12 -1.73 4.25 -11.82
CA THR A 12 -0.71 4.25 -10.77
C THR A 12 0.20 3.04 -10.91
N LYS A 13 1.52 3.27 -10.93
CA LYS A 13 2.52 2.22 -11.07
C LYS A 13 2.91 1.68 -9.70
N VAL A 14 2.61 0.42 -9.45
CA VAL A 14 3.09 -0.31 -8.27
C VAL A 14 4.53 -0.74 -8.50
N TRP A 15 5.38 -0.55 -7.51
CA TRP A 15 6.77 -0.97 -7.58
C TRP A 15 6.93 -2.43 -7.17
N THR A 16 7.06 -3.29 -8.16
CA THR A 16 7.21 -4.74 -7.98
C THR A 16 8.68 -5.16 -8.12
N VAL A 17 9.02 -6.36 -7.68
CA VAL A 17 10.38 -6.92 -7.87
C VAL A 17 10.75 -7.09 -9.36
N GLU A 18 9.76 -7.13 -10.24
CA GLU A 18 9.95 -7.22 -11.69
C GLU A 18 9.91 -5.83 -12.39
N GLY A 19 9.85 -4.74 -11.62
CA GLY A 19 9.75 -3.37 -12.10
C GLY A 19 8.37 -2.74 -11.87
N ALA A 20 8.17 -1.55 -12.42
CA ALA A 20 6.92 -0.80 -12.25
C ALA A 20 5.81 -1.37 -13.13
N LYS A 21 4.66 -1.72 -12.53
CA LYS A 21 3.48 -2.24 -13.23
C LYS A 21 2.24 -1.43 -12.88
N SER A 22 1.41 -1.09 -13.86
CA SER A 22 0.17 -0.36 -13.55
C SER A 22 -0.79 -1.24 -12.74
N PHE A 23 -1.54 -0.62 -11.84
CA PHE A 23 -2.52 -1.36 -11.04
C PHE A 23 -3.58 -2.02 -11.92
N LYS A 24 -3.92 -1.35 -13.04
CA LYS A 24 -4.85 -1.91 -14.03
C LYS A 24 -4.29 -3.19 -14.64
N ASP A 25 -3.02 -3.19 -15.08
CA ASP A 25 -2.40 -4.38 -15.67
C ASP A 25 -2.32 -5.53 -14.66
N LEU A 26 -2.00 -5.24 -13.39
CA LEU A 26 -1.99 -6.23 -12.32
C LEU A 26 -3.37 -6.83 -12.08
N ALA A 27 -4.42 -6.00 -12.07
CA ALA A 27 -5.79 -6.45 -11.90
C ALA A 27 -6.30 -7.26 -13.10
N ASP A 28 -5.95 -6.86 -14.32
CA ASP A 28 -6.32 -7.56 -15.56
C ASP A 28 -5.61 -8.92 -15.66
N ALA A 29 -4.34 -9.01 -15.23
CA ALA A 29 -3.60 -10.27 -15.16
C ALA A 29 -4.19 -11.22 -14.13
N ASN A 30 -4.84 -10.67 -13.09
CA ASN A 30 -5.46 -11.44 -12.02
C ASN A 30 -4.49 -12.40 -11.30
N GLU A 31 -3.25 -11.97 -11.13
CA GLU A 31 -2.16 -12.70 -10.51
C GLU A 31 -1.62 -11.96 -9.29
N ASP A 32 -1.17 -12.74 -8.29
CA ASP A 32 -0.51 -12.18 -7.14
C ASP A 32 0.91 -11.76 -7.50
N VAL A 33 1.41 -10.67 -6.91
CA VAL A 33 2.69 -10.08 -7.28
C VAL A 33 3.53 -9.74 -6.05
N ASP A 34 4.84 -9.86 -6.17
CA ASP A 34 5.79 -9.46 -5.13
C ASP A 34 6.09 -7.96 -5.27
N VAL A 35 5.83 -7.20 -4.19
CA VAL A 35 5.94 -5.75 -4.16
C VAL A 35 6.92 -5.29 -3.07
N TYR A 36 7.53 -4.15 -3.29
CA TYR A 36 8.31 -3.49 -2.25
C TYR A 36 7.40 -2.78 -1.26
N CYS A 37 7.74 -2.89 0.02
CA CYS A 37 7.01 -2.32 1.16
C CYS A 37 7.97 -1.91 2.28
N LEU A 38 7.45 -1.33 3.35
CA LEU A 38 8.20 -1.00 4.57
C LEU A 38 7.80 -1.92 5.71
N ASP A 39 8.79 -2.36 6.49
CA ASP A 39 8.55 -2.95 7.81
C ASP A 39 8.37 -1.86 8.89
N GLY A 40 8.03 -2.28 10.12
CA GLY A 40 7.82 -1.36 11.24
C GLY A 40 9.08 -0.63 11.72
N ASP A 41 10.25 -1.01 11.25
CA ASP A 41 11.53 -0.37 11.55
C ASP A 41 12.03 0.52 10.39
N GLY A 42 11.20 0.68 9.34
CA GLY A 42 11.51 1.52 8.17
C GLY A 42 12.48 0.88 7.18
N ASN A 43 12.68 -0.43 7.22
CA ASN A 43 13.49 -1.10 6.22
C ASN A 43 12.63 -1.51 5.02
N ILE A 44 13.22 -1.44 3.83
CA ILE A 44 12.56 -1.93 2.62
C ILE A 44 12.52 -3.45 2.66
N LYS A 45 11.35 -3.99 2.42
CA LYS A 45 11.05 -5.42 2.36
C LYS A 45 10.36 -5.78 1.06
N VAL A 46 10.31 -7.07 0.76
CA VAL A 46 9.43 -7.62 -0.26
C VAL A 46 8.27 -8.34 0.44
N SER A 47 7.07 -8.08 -0.01
CA SER A 47 5.87 -8.78 0.44
C SER A 47 4.97 -9.12 -0.75
N LYS A 48 4.07 -10.06 -0.56
CA LYS A 48 3.13 -10.45 -1.60
C LYS A 48 1.88 -9.56 -1.56
N MET A 49 1.58 -8.95 -2.69
CA MET A 49 0.27 -8.32 -2.94
C MET A 49 -0.64 -9.36 -3.56
N PHE A 50 -1.72 -9.67 -2.85
CA PHE A 50 -2.74 -10.61 -3.28
C PHE A 50 -3.89 -9.87 -3.95
N HIS A 51 -4.45 -10.53 -4.96
CA HIS A 51 -5.69 -10.13 -5.59
C HIS A 51 -5.73 -8.64 -5.95
N PRO A 52 -4.81 -8.11 -6.78
CA PRO A 52 -4.97 -6.79 -7.38
C PRO A 52 -6.31 -6.74 -8.13
N ARG A 53 -7.14 -5.74 -7.86
CA ARG A 53 -8.52 -5.69 -8.36
C ARG A 53 -9.06 -4.29 -8.47
N VAL A 54 -10.12 -4.12 -9.25
CA VAL A 54 -10.98 -2.94 -9.16
C VAL A 54 -11.70 -2.97 -7.83
N SER A 55 -11.53 -1.94 -7.01
CA SER A 55 -12.16 -1.79 -5.69
C SER A 55 -13.34 -0.84 -5.70
N GLY A 56 -13.40 0.06 -6.68
CA GLY A 56 -14.51 0.98 -6.84
C GLY A 56 -14.64 1.46 -8.28
N TYR A 57 -15.87 1.76 -8.65
CA TYR A 57 -16.22 2.25 -9.99
C TYR A 57 -16.72 3.69 -9.88
N ASN A 58 -16.25 4.56 -10.79
CA ASN A 58 -16.71 5.94 -10.89
C ASN A 58 -16.58 6.71 -9.56
N ILE A 59 -15.40 6.68 -8.97
CA ILE A 59 -15.08 7.26 -7.65
C ILE A 59 -14.44 8.63 -7.81
N GLU A 60 -14.75 9.55 -6.89
CA GLU A 60 -14.12 10.87 -6.77
C GLU A 60 -12.66 10.72 -6.35
N LEU A 61 -11.81 11.60 -6.90
CA LEU A 61 -10.37 11.55 -6.71
C LEU A 61 -9.84 12.88 -6.20
N VAL A 62 -8.72 12.79 -5.48
CA VAL A 62 -7.85 13.92 -5.18
C VAL A 62 -6.56 13.77 -5.99
N LYS A 63 -6.12 14.88 -6.58
CA LYS A 63 -4.84 15.03 -7.26
C LYS A 63 -3.91 15.83 -6.36
N ILE A 64 -2.73 15.30 -6.12
CA ILE A 64 -1.68 15.91 -5.32
C ILE A 64 -0.49 16.14 -6.23
N ALA A 65 -0.06 17.39 -6.37
CA ALA A 65 1.11 17.77 -7.13
C ALA A 65 2.28 18.04 -6.18
N LEU A 66 3.45 17.44 -6.45
CA LEU A 66 4.67 17.62 -5.68
C LEU A 66 5.59 18.63 -6.36
N ASP A 67 6.55 19.16 -5.61
CA ASP A 67 7.49 20.22 -6.06
C ASP A 67 8.45 19.76 -7.16
N ASN A 68 8.70 18.47 -7.29
CA ASN A 68 9.50 17.87 -8.35
C ASN A 68 8.71 17.53 -9.64
N GLY A 69 7.41 17.85 -9.68
CA GLY A 69 6.53 17.60 -10.82
C GLY A 69 5.77 16.27 -10.78
N THR A 70 5.99 15.45 -9.76
CA THR A 70 5.20 14.22 -9.55
C THR A 70 3.73 14.56 -9.30
N VAL A 71 2.85 13.77 -9.89
CA VAL A 71 1.40 13.88 -9.70
C VAL A 71 0.85 12.55 -9.19
N LEU A 72 0.26 12.59 -8.00
CA LEU A 72 -0.40 11.45 -7.37
C LEU A 72 -1.92 11.61 -7.50
N LYS A 73 -2.63 10.52 -7.84
CA LYS A 73 -4.09 10.51 -7.87
C LYS A 73 -4.61 9.34 -7.03
N ALA A 74 -5.47 9.65 -6.07
CA ALA A 74 -6.01 8.66 -5.14
C ALA A 74 -7.43 9.03 -4.68
N THR A 75 -8.09 8.12 -3.97
CA THR A 75 -9.33 8.43 -3.26
C THR A 75 -9.06 9.41 -2.11
N THR A 76 -10.06 10.19 -1.70
CA THR A 76 -9.93 11.23 -0.67
C THR A 76 -9.35 10.69 0.65
N ASN A 77 -9.74 9.48 1.01
CA ASN A 77 -9.30 8.79 2.23
C ASN A 77 -8.00 7.99 2.09
N HIS A 78 -7.31 8.08 0.95
CA HIS A 78 -6.04 7.38 0.76
C HIS A 78 -4.92 7.99 1.59
N MET A 79 -4.10 7.14 2.22
CA MET A 79 -3.13 7.56 3.22
C MET A 79 -1.73 7.62 2.62
N PHE A 80 -1.09 8.78 2.70
CA PHE A 80 0.30 9.02 2.30
C PHE A 80 1.20 9.18 3.52
N LEU A 81 2.39 8.62 3.46
CA LEU A 81 3.38 8.76 4.53
C LEU A 81 4.03 10.15 4.46
N THR A 82 3.88 10.90 5.54
CA THR A 82 4.44 12.25 5.71
C THR A 82 5.46 12.28 6.85
N SER A 83 6.09 13.41 7.07
CA SER A 83 6.96 13.62 8.23
C SER A 83 6.23 13.51 9.59
N GLU A 84 4.90 13.58 9.58
CA GLU A 84 4.05 13.48 10.78
C GLU A 84 3.29 12.14 10.86
N GLY A 85 3.62 11.19 9.98
CA GLY A 85 2.96 9.91 9.85
C GLY A 85 2.03 9.83 8.65
N TYR A 86 1.10 8.88 8.67
CA TYR A 86 0.14 8.72 7.58
C TYR A 86 -0.97 9.77 7.65
N VAL A 87 -1.10 10.58 6.59
CA VAL A 87 -2.12 11.62 6.41
C VAL A 87 -3.00 11.27 5.21
N SER A 88 -4.33 11.46 5.34
CA SER A 88 -5.26 11.21 4.25
C SER A 88 -5.09 12.24 3.13
N ALA A 89 -5.34 11.85 1.89
CA ALA A 89 -5.21 12.72 0.73
C ALA A 89 -6.05 14.01 0.85
N GLU A 90 -7.23 13.92 1.47
CA GLU A 90 -8.12 15.07 1.70
C GLU A 90 -7.66 16.03 2.78
N ASP A 91 -6.75 15.59 3.65
CA ASP A 91 -6.19 16.38 4.76
C ASP A 91 -4.80 16.95 4.45
N LEU A 92 -4.25 16.65 3.26
CA LEU A 92 -2.99 17.23 2.81
C LEU A 92 -3.17 18.68 2.34
N PHE A 93 -2.19 19.53 2.64
CA PHE A 93 -2.18 20.94 2.26
C PHE A 93 -0.87 21.30 1.52
N GLU A 94 -0.90 22.44 0.82
CA GLU A 94 0.32 23.05 0.27
C GLU A 94 1.34 23.28 1.38
N GLY A 95 2.56 22.81 1.18
CA GLY A 95 3.65 22.90 2.15
C GLY A 95 3.88 21.63 2.97
N ASP A 96 2.94 20.69 3.00
CA ASP A 96 3.16 19.38 3.63
C ASP A 96 4.27 18.62 2.93
N SER A 97 4.91 17.69 3.65
CA SER A 97 6.02 16.91 3.13
C SER A 97 5.67 15.44 3.05
N ILE A 98 5.59 14.91 1.84
CA ILE A 98 5.45 13.45 1.61
C ILE A 98 6.83 12.82 1.63
N ILE A 99 6.95 11.68 2.32
CA ILE A 99 8.18 10.89 2.39
C ILE A 99 8.30 10.04 1.13
N THR A 100 9.47 10.15 0.48
CA THR A 100 9.83 9.39 -0.71
C THR A 100 11.15 8.66 -0.49
N LEU A 101 11.44 7.66 -1.31
CA LEU A 101 12.75 7.02 -1.29
C LEU A 101 13.73 7.77 -2.20
N LYS A 102 14.97 7.90 -1.73
CA LYS A 102 16.09 8.39 -2.55
C LYS A 102 16.43 7.40 -3.67
N ASP A 103 17.05 7.94 -4.71
CA ASP A 103 17.66 7.12 -5.74
C ASP A 103 18.78 6.21 -5.18
N ASN A 104 18.97 5.07 -5.79
CA ASN A 104 20.04 4.12 -5.48
C ASN A 104 19.97 3.45 -4.09
N VAL A 105 18.78 3.24 -3.57
CA VAL A 105 18.58 2.43 -2.36
C VAL A 105 18.79 0.96 -2.68
N SER A 106 19.48 0.24 -1.77
CA SER A 106 19.64 -1.21 -1.90
C SER A 106 18.31 -1.92 -1.66
N LEU A 107 17.92 -2.75 -2.63
CA LEU A 107 16.63 -3.45 -2.62
C LEU A 107 16.80 -4.92 -2.28
N PRO A 108 15.94 -5.50 -1.44
CA PRO A 108 15.87 -6.95 -1.26
C PRO A 108 15.31 -7.61 -2.52
N GLU A 109 15.81 -8.81 -2.84
CA GLU A 109 15.38 -9.55 -4.03
C GLU A 109 14.20 -10.49 -3.77
N THR A 110 14.00 -10.90 -2.52
CA THR A 110 13.04 -11.94 -2.14
C THR A 110 12.34 -11.64 -0.82
N ILE A 111 11.19 -12.29 -0.61
CA ILE A 111 10.49 -12.29 0.68
C ILE A 111 11.32 -13.04 1.73
N ASP A 112 11.57 -12.42 2.87
CA ASP A 112 12.20 -13.08 4.02
C ASP A 112 11.33 -14.26 4.48
N GLU A 113 11.95 -15.38 4.88
CA GLU A 113 11.23 -16.58 5.34
C GLU A 113 10.24 -16.30 6.49
N LYS A 114 10.63 -15.40 7.43
CA LYS A 114 9.80 -14.98 8.57
C LYS A 114 8.59 -14.14 8.16
N ASP A 115 8.64 -13.53 6.98
CA ASP A 115 7.65 -12.61 6.45
C ASP A 115 6.77 -13.27 5.38
N LYS A 116 6.98 -14.57 5.12
CA LYS A 116 6.13 -15.33 4.21
C LYS A 116 4.70 -15.32 4.72
N PRO A 117 3.74 -14.96 3.87
CA PRO A 117 2.34 -14.99 4.24
C PRO A 117 1.94 -16.41 4.61
N PHE A 118 1.04 -16.52 5.57
CA PHE A 118 0.47 -17.79 5.97
C PHE A 118 -0.39 -18.34 4.84
N THR A 119 0.09 -19.39 4.17
CA THR A 119 -0.53 -19.94 2.96
C THR A 119 -1.14 -21.34 3.12
N GLU A 120 -1.15 -21.93 4.32
CA GLU A 120 -1.78 -23.22 4.51
C GLU A 120 -3.30 -23.11 4.60
N TYR A 121 -3.95 -23.42 3.51
CA TYR A 121 -5.39 -23.63 3.45
C TYR A 121 -5.69 -25.14 3.54
N THR A 122 -6.28 -25.54 4.65
CA THR A 122 -6.85 -26.88 4.80
C THR A 122 -8.34 -26.81 4.54
N GLY A 123 -8.76 -26.72 3.29
CA GLY A 123 -10.18 -26.65 2.97
C GLY A 123 -10.47 -26.74 1.47
N THR A 124 -11.74 -26.89 1.15
CA THR A 124 -12.24 -26.88 -0.22
C THR A 124 -12.30 -25.44 -0.75
N LYS A 125 -12.30 -25.28 -2.07
CA LYS A 125 -12.21 -24.03 -2.83
C LYS A 125 -13.08 -22.82 -2.41
N LYS A 126 -14.05 -23.02 -1.57
CA LYS A 126 -14.84 -21.99 -0.88
C LYS A 126 -15.19 -22.49 0.49
N GLY A 127 -14.89 -21.74 1.51
CA GLY A 127 -15.23 -22.17 2.86
C GLY A 127 -14.87 -21.14 3.92
N THR A 128 -15.33 -21.44 5.11
CA THR A 128 -14.92 -20.75 6.32
C THR A 128 -13.95 -21.65 7.07
N VAL A 129 -12.83 -21.10 7.48
CA VAL A 129 -11.84 -21.79 8.30
C VAL A 129 -11.59 -20.99 9.56
N ILE A 130 -11.58 -21.66 10.71
CA ILE A 130 -11.17 -21.03 11.97
C ILE A 130 -9.65 -21.13 12.06
N LYS A 131 -9.00 -19.97 12.17
CA LYS A 131 -7.55 -19.85 12.34
C LYS A 131 -7.26 -19.31 13.73
N LYS A 132 -6.14 -19.70 14.27
CA LYS A 132 -5.64 -19.20 15.55
C LYS A 132 -4.44 -18.29 15.30
N CYS A 133 -4.50 -17.06 15.81
CA CYS A 133 -3.37 -16.16 15.79
C CYS A 133 -2.24 -16.72 16.66
N GLU A 134 -1.08 -16.95 16.11
CA GLU A 134 0.07 -17.48 16.85
C GLU A 134 0.60 -16.50 17.91
N VAL A 135 0.34 -15.21 17.73
CA VAL A 135 0.82 -14.16 18.64
C VAL A 135 -0.16 -13.90 19.78
N SER A 136 -1.46 -13.72 19.47
CA SER A 136 -2.50 -13.44 20.49
C SER A 136 -3.19 -14.68 21.03
N GLY A 137 -3.12 -15.79 20.32
CA GLY A 137 -3.85 -17.01 20.63
C GLY A 137 -5.36 -16.94 20.36
N GLU A 138 -5.85 -15.81 19.82
CA GLU A 138 -7.25 -15.63 19.48
C GLU A 138 -7.65 -16.44 18.25
N GLU A 139 -8.86 -16.97 18.26
CA GLU A 139 -9.46 -17.64 17.12
C GLU A 139 -10.28 -16.65 16.31
N PHE A 140 -10.09 -16.66 15.00
CA PHE A 140 -10.84 -15.82 14.06
C PHE A 140 -11.36 -16.65 12.90
N GLU A 141 -12.53 -16.26 12.41
CA GLU A 141 -13.17 -16.87 11.26
C GLU A 141 -12.65 -16.22 9.98
N CYS A 142 -12.02 -17.03 9.14
CA CYS A 142 -11.51 -16.62 7.84
C CYS A 142 -12.40 -17.20 6.75
N VAL A 143 -13.13 -16.33 6.07
CA VAL A 143 -13.87 -16.69 4.85
C VAL A 143 -12.92 -16.52 3.67
N TRP A 144 -12.72 -17.56 2.89
CA TRP A 144 -11.83 -17.53 1.75
C TRP A 144 -12.46 -18.12 0.49
N ASP A 145 -12.08 -17.57 -0.64
CA ASP A 145 -12.21 -18.18 -1.95
C ASP A 145 -10.81 -18.54 -2.49
N GLU A 146 -10.71 -18.96 -3.73
CA GLU A 146 -9.42 -19.35 -4.32
C GLU A 146 -8.34 -18.26 -4.29
N ARG A 147 -8.69 -17.03 -3.93
CA ARG A 147 -7.83 -15.85 -3.99
C ARG A 147 -7.73 -15.07 -2.68
N GLU A 148 -8.51 -15.43 -1.69
CA GLU A 148 -8.45 -14.75 -0.40
C GLU A 148 -7.40 -15.39 0.49
N VAL A 149 -6.49 -14.56 0.98
CA VAL A 149 -5.43 -14.94 1.90
C VAL A 149 -5.71 -14.33 3.25
N CYS A 150 -5.73 -15.16 4.28
CA CYS A 150 -5.73 -14.64 5.64
C CYS A 150 -4.39 -13.97 5.92
N THR A 151 -4.39 -12.66 6.01
CA THR A 151 -3.25 -11.90 6.52
C THR A 151 -3.37 -11.82 8.04
N LYS A 152 -2.26 -11.75 8.74
CA LYS A 152 -2.27 -11.42 10.17
C LYS A 152 -2.89 -10.04 10.30
N GLU A 153 -4.07 -9.95 10.89
CA GLU A 153 -4.86 -8.73 10.87
C GLU A 153 -4.26 -7.59 11.69
N GLY A 154 -4.44 -6.40 11.18
CA GLY A 154 -4.72 -5.06 11.65
C GLY A 154 -4.42 -4.62 13.09
N TYR A 155 -4.06 -5.51 13.97
CA TYR A 155 -3.76 -5.18 15.36
C TYR A 155 -2.44 -4.40 15.53
N GLU A 156 -1.59 -4.39 14.51
CA GLU A 156 -0.30 -3.74 14.55
C GLU A 156 -0.22 -2.45 13.73
N ALA A 157 -1.25 -2.10 12.95
CA ALA A 157 -1.20 -0.93 12.07
C ALA A 157 -0.94 0.38 12.82
N ASP A 158 -1.60 0.60 13.97
CA ASP A 158 -1.37 1.79 14.79
C ASP A 158 0.01 1.79 15.48
N LEU A 159 0.52 0.61 15.82
CA LEU A 159 1.86 0.47 16.39
C LEU A 159 2.94 0.66 15.33
N TYR A 160 2.69 0.21 14.10
CA TYR A 160 3.55 0.44 12.95
C TYR A 160 3.64 1.93 12.61
N ASN A 161 2.53 2.65 12.56
CA ASN A 161 2.51 4.08 12.25
C ASN A 161 3.40 4.88 13.19
N THR A 162 3.29 4.67 14.50
CA THR A 162 4.07 5.41 15.50
C THR A 162 5.59 5.12 15.43
N LYS A 163 5.98 3.93 14.98
CA LYS A 163 7.39 3.57 14.79
C LYS A 163 7.95 4.11 13.48
N LEU A 164 7.19 4.03 12.38
CA LEU A 164 7.59 4.53 11.07
C LEU A 164 7.86 6.03 11.06
N GLU A 165 7.05 6.82 11.77
CA GLU A 165 7.29 8.25 11.97
C GLU A 165 8.70 8.56 12.46
N LYS A 166 9.18 7.80 13.46
CA LYS A 166 10.51 8.02 14.08
C LYS A 166 11.65 7.54 13.21
N VAL A 167 11.45 6.49 12.43
CA VAL A 167 12.52 5.86 11.66
C VAL A 167 12.74 6.56 10.33
N CYS A 168 11.66 6.95 9.66
CA CYS A 168 11.76 7.67 8.38
C CYS A 168 12.43 9.04 8.53
N THR A 169 12.33 9.69 9.68
CA THR A 169 13.01 10.97 9.94
C THR A 169 14.51 10.83 10.23
N SER A 170 15.02 9.62 10.51
CA SER A 170 16.42 9.37 10.90
C SER A 170 17.22 8.55 9.89
N SER A 171 16.62 8.06 8.81
CA SER A 171 17.28 7.19 7.84
C SER A 171 17.76 7.94 6.61
N ASP A 172 18.98 7.67 6.16
CA ASP A 172 19.57 8.27 4.97
C ASP A 172 18.95 7.82 3.63
N ILE A 173 18.01 6.85 3.65
CA ILE A 173 17.36 6.34 2.43
C ILE A 173 16.11 7.12 2.03
N TYR A 174 15.64 8.02 2.88
CA TYR A 174 14.43 8.82 2.63
C TYR A 174 14.77 10.26 2.26
N GLU A 175 13.86 10.86 1.52
CA GLU A 175 13.82 12.30 1.23
C GLU A 175 12.38 12.82 1.33
N TYR A 176 12.24 14.13 1.26
CA TYR A 176 10.95 14.80 1.42
C TYR A 176 10.62 15.57 0.15
N MET A 177 9.41 15.34 -0.38
CA MET A 177 8.85 16.11 -1.48
C MET A 177 7.72 16.97 -0.97
N THR A 178 7.77 18.26 -1.28
CA THR A 178 6.79 19.23 -0.80
C THR A 178 5.52 19.19 -1.65
N VAL A 179 4.37 19.12 -1.00
CA VAL A 179 3.07 19.26 -1.65
C VAL A 179 2.93 20.71 -2.15
N LYS A 180 2.70 20.87 -3.44
CA LYS A 180 2.48 22.16 -4.11
C LYS A 180 1.02 22.51 -4.27
N ASP A 181 0.20 21.49 -4.50
CA ASP A 181 -1.21 21.69 -4.78
C ASP A 181 -1.99 20.43 -4.46
N VAL A 182 -3.21 20.60 -3.95
CA VAL A 182 -4.17 19.53 -3.69
C VAL A 182 -5.50 19.92 -4.33
N GLU A 183 -5.91 19.17 -5.34
CA GLU A 183 -7.10 19.45 -6.15
C GLU A 183 -8.09 18.31 -6.06
N PHE A 184 -9.34 18.60 -5.65
CA PHE A 184 -10.44 17.65 -5.75
C PHE A 184 -10.95 17.64 -7.20
N LEU A 185 -10.90 16.47 -7.83
CA LEU A 185 -11.24 16.34 -9.23
C LEU A 185 -12.75 16.13 -9.44
N ASP A 186 -13.32 16.83 -10.41
CA ASP A 186 -14.69 16.56 -10.88
C ASP A 186 -14.76 15.24 -11.68
N GLU A 187 -13.64 14.84 -12.27
CA GLU A 187 -13.50 13.58 -13.00
C GLU A 187 -13.51 12.40 -12.02
N ARG A 188 -14.18 11.34 -12.42
CA ARG A 188 -14.27 10.10 -11.66
C ARG A 188 -13.67 8.96 -12.44
N GLU A 189 -12.89 8.13 -11.75
CA GLU A 189 -12.25 6.98 -12.36
C GLU A 189 -12.58 5.68 -11.59
N ASN A 190 -12.29 4.56 -12.22
CA ASN A 190 -12.22 3.29 -11.52
C ASN A 190 -10.96 3.27 -10.66
N VAL A 191 -11.09 2.81 -9.43
CA VAL A 191 -10.01 2.76 -8.46
C VAL A 191 -9.67 1.32 -8.08
N TYR A 192 -8.42 1.12 -7.73
CA TYR A 192 -7.82 -0.19 -7.60
C TYR A 192 -7.16 -0.35 -6.22
N ASN A 193 -7.13 -1.58 -5.76
CA ASN A 193 -6.42 -1.97 -4.56
C ASN A 193 -5.99 -3.45 -4.67
N GLY A 194 -5.05 -3.85 -3.82
CA GLY A 194 -4.65 -5.23 -3.59
C GLY A 194 -4.50 -5.44 -2.09
N THR A 195 -4.31 -6.65 -1.63
CA THR A 195 -4.05 -6.93 -0.22
C THR A 195 -2.57 -7.25 -0.04
N VAL A 196 -1.82 -6.37 0.61
CA VAL A 196 -0.40 -6.60 0.89
C VAL A 196 -0.27 -7.34 2.22
N ALA A 197 0.30 -8.53 2.16
CA ALA A 197 0.51 -9.35 3.34
C ALA A 197 1.50 -8.71 4.32
N VAL A 198 1.34 -9.01 5.61
CA VAL A 198 2.26 -8.69 6.72
C VAL A 198 2.39 -7.20 7.00
N TYR A 199 2.75 -6.38 6.02
CA TYR A 199 3.13 -4.98 6.24
C TYR A 199 2.06 -3.95 5.89
N HIS A 200 1.01 -4.33 5.16
CA HIS A 200 -0.13 -3.48 4.80
C HIS A 200 0.25 -2.14 4.17
N ASN A 201 1.36 -2.09 3.47
CA ASN A 201 1.78 -0.95 2.67
C ASN A 201 2.56 -1.43 1.44
N TYR A 202 2.72 -0.56 0.46
CA TYR A 202 3.48 -0.83 -0.75
C TYR A 202 4.03 0.48 -1.32
N PHE A 203 4.98 0.38 -2.25
CA PHE A 203 5.49 1.54 -2.96
C PHE A 203 4.86 1.68 -4.34
N THR A 204 4.64 2.93 -4.71
CA THR A 204 4.33 3.33 -6.09
C THR A 204 5.48 4.17 -6.66
N VAL A 205 5.62 4.18 -7.97
CA VAL A 205 6.66 4.94 -8.65
C VAL A 205 6.07 5.78 -9.77
N ASP A 206 6.48 7.04 -9.84
CA ASP A 206 6.29 7.89 -11.01
C ASP A 206 7.55 7.79 -11.87
N GLU A 207 7.45 7.09 -13.01
CA GLU A 207 8.58 6.84 -13.90
C GLU A 207 9.10 8.12 -14.60
N ASN A 208 8.29 9.20 -14.67
CA ASN A 208 8.71 10.45 -15.30
C ASN A 208 9.63 11.26 -14.39
N THR A 209 9.40 11.21 -13.09
CA THR A 209 10.15 11.96 -12.08
C THR A 209 11.05 11.06 -11.23
N ASN A 210 10.99 9.75 -11.45
CA ASN A 210 11.65 8.71 -10.64
C ASN A 210 11.33 8.80 -9.15
N THR A 211 10.12 9.24 -8.82
CA THR A 211 9.68 9.43 -7.43
C THR A 211 8.98 8.20 -6.90
N ILE A 212 9.46 7.68 -5.78
CA ILE A 212 8.95 6.47 -5.15
C ILE A 212 8.25 6.84 -3.84
N VAL A 213 6.94 6.58 -3.77
CA VAL A 213 6.07 6.99 -2.66
C VAL A 213 5.49 5.78 -1.95
N ASN A 214 5.55 5.76 -0.62
CA ASN A 214 4.89 4.73 0.17
C ASN A 214 3.39 5.00 0.31
N GLN A 215 2.60 3.98 0.14
CA GLN A 215 1.15 3.99 0.16
C GLN A 215 0.66 3.02 1.25
N LEU A 216 -0.20 3.48 2.15
CA LEU A 216 -0.82 2.58 3.12
C LEU A 216 -1.89 1.73 2.43
N ASN A 217 -1.82 0.43 2.65
CA ASN A 217 -2.82 -0.52 2.22
C ASN A 217 -3.68 -0.90 3.42
N CYS A 218 -4.86 -0.32 3.53
CA CYS A 218 -5.84 -0.78 4.51
C CYS A 218 -6.54 -2.02 3.92
N GLY A 219 -6.00 -3.20 4.21
CA GLY A 219 -6.70 -4.45 3.95
C GLY A 219 -7.98 -4.53 4.79
N GLU A 220 -9.06 -5.09 4.22
CA GLU A 220 -10.14 -5.67 5.01
C GLU A 220 -9.72 -7.01 5.55
#